data_c28725e70225fb17fec96af4c618cf08
#
_entry.id   c28725e70225fb17fec96af4c618cf08
#
_cell.length_a   1.000
_cell.length_b   1.000
_cell.length_c   1.000
_cell.angle_alpha   90.00
_cell.angle_beta   90.00
_cell.angle_gamma   90.00
#
_symmetry.space_group_name_H-M   'P 1'
#
loop_
_entity.id
_entity.type
_entity.pdbx_description
1 polymer ?
#
loop_
_entity_poly.entity_id
_entity_poly.type
_entity_poly.pdbx_seq_one_letter_code
_entity_poly.pdbx_strand_id
1 'polypeptide(L)'
;MINQNLYTAKAEFPNGELYKEWRAINQKMIEYGDGEIIWSMPVQGQILYNGKCQALSEILAYWYPSHQAFLSMKDAPYREVNFAIRKEIIEYAIVHRCDGRNPPTLPKR
;
A
#
# COMPACT_ATOMS: atom_id res chain seq x y z
N MET A 1 -7.37 4.01 -3.70
CA MET A 1 -7.42 2.84 -2.79
C MET A 1 -6.65 3.11 -1.53
N ILE A 2 -7.12 2.57 -0.43
CA ILE A 2 -6.44 2.66 0.86
C ILE A 2 -5.93 1.28 1.24
N ASN A 3 -4.62 1.18 1.46
CA ASN A 3 -3.96 -0.06 1.86
C ASN A 3 -3.55 0.01 3.32
N GLN A 4 -3.83 -1.05 4.07
CA GLN A 4 -3.43 -1.20 5.46
C GLN A 4 -2.52 -2.42 5.54
N ASN A 5 -1.26 -2.20 5.89
CA ASN A 5 -0.24 -3.25 5.85
C ASN A 5 0.36 -3.52 7.23
N LEU A 6 0.54 -4.81 7.53
CA LEU A 6 1.39 -5.28 8.61
C LEU A 6 2.59 -5.98 8.00
N TYR A 7 3.79 -5.51 8.32
CA TYR A 7 5.02 -6.07 7.78
C TYR A 7 5.63 -7.11 8.72
N THR A 8 6.32 -8.07 8.12
CA THR A 8 7.09 -9.07 8.87
C THR A 8 8.36 -8.44 9.43
N ALA A 9 9.02 -9.13 10.37
CA ALA A 9 10.30 -8.69 10.91
C ALA A 9 11.37 -8.53 9.82
N LYS A 10 11.31 -9.34 8.76
CA LYS A 10 12.26 -9.28 7.63
C LYS A 10 12.25 -7.94 6.91
N ALA A 11 11.13 -7.23 6.92
CA ALA A 11 11.02 -5.92 6.27
C ALA A 11 11.86 -4.87 6.99
N GLU A 12 12.07 -5.03 8.30
CA GLU A 12 12.73 -4.04 9.16
C GLU A 12 12.17 -2.63 8.92
N PHE A 13 10.83 -2.55 8.83
CA PHE A 13 10.14 -1.29 8.58
C PHE A 13 10.43 -0.28 9.68
N PRO A 14 10.66 1.03 9.37
CA PRO A 14 10.55 1.65 8.03
C PRO A 14 11.87 1.77 7.26
N ASN A 15 13.01 1.38 7.81
CA ASN A 15 14.33 1.68 7.24
C ASN A 15 15.06 0.48 6.64
N GLY A 16 14.46 -0.71 6.69
CA GLY A 16 15.08 -1.93 6.17
C GLY A 16 15.26 -1.94 4.66
N GLU A 17 16.32 -2.59 4.20
CA GLU A 17 16.63 -2.65 2.76
C GLU A 17 15.55 -3.38 1.96
N LEU A 18 15.01 -4.46 2.49
CA LEU A 18 13.99 -5.24 1.80
C LEU A 18 12.69 -4.44 1.66
N TYR A 19 12.30 -3.68 2.70
CA TYR A 19 11.17 -2.78 2.63
C TYR A 19 11.38 -1.70 1.57
N LYS A 20 12.55 -1.08 1.54
CA LYS A 20 12.88 -0.03 0.55
C LYS A 20 12.85 -0.58 -0.87
N GLU A 21 13.37 -1.79 -1.07
CA GLU A 21 13.34 -2.45 -2.37
C GLU A 21 11.90 -2.69 -2.83
N TRP A 22 11.05 -3.20 -1.94
CA TRP A 22 9.62 -3.38 -2.25
C TRP A 22 8.95 -2.06 -2.58
N ARG A 23 9.22 -1.00 -1.83
CA ARG A 23 8.63 0.34 -2.07
C ARG A 23 8.99 0.85 -3.45
N ALA A 24 10.24 0.70 -3.85
CA ALA A 24 10.70 1.15 -5.17
C ALA A 24 10.02 0.37 -6.31
N ILE A 25 9.93 -0.94 -6.18
CA ILE A 25 9.30 -1.79 -7.19
C ILE A 25 7.79 -1.55 -7.23
N ASN A 26 7.17 -1.41 -6.07
CA ASN A 26 5.73 -1.15 -5.97
C ASN A 26 5.36 0.18 -6.62
N GLN A 27 6.18 1.20 -6.46
CA GLN A 27 5.97 2.48 -7.13
C GLN A 27 5.98 2.32 -8.66
N LYS A 28 6.92 1.54 -9.19
CA LYS A 28 6.97 1.27 -10.63
C LYS A 28 5.73 0.54 -11.13
N MET A 29 5.21 -0.40 -10.34
CA MET A 29 3.97 -1.10 -10.69
C MET A 29 2.77 -0.15 -10.73
N ILE A 30 2.68 0.74 -9.75
CA ILE A 30 1.60 1.73 -9.68
C ILE A 30 1.68 2.67 -10.88
N GLU A 31 2.87 3.14 -11.22
CA GLU A 31 3.12 4.00 -12.39
C GLU A 31 2.77 3.30 -13.69
N TYR A 32 3.02 1.99 -13.78
CA TYR A 32 2.63 1.20 -14.96
C TYR A 32 1.13 1.28 -15.21
N GLY A 33 0.32 1.32 -14.16
CA GLY A 33 -1.13 1.51 -14.25
C GLY A 33 -1.56 2.97 -14.29
N ASP A 34 -0.64 3.89 -14.58
CA ASP A 34 -0.89 5.34 -14.58
C ASP A 34 -1.38 5.84 -13.21
N GLY A 35 -1.03 5.14 -12.17
CA GLY A 35 -1.41 5.48 -10.81
C GLY A 35 -0.35 6.32 -10.09
N GLU A 36 -0.70 6.69 -8.88
CA GLU A 36 0.14 7.56 -8.06
C GLU A 36 -0.03 7.21 -6.59
N ILE A 37 1.08 7.24 -5.84
CA ILE A 37 1.02 7.16 -4.37
C ILE A 37 0.74 8.56 -3.86
N ILE A 38 -0.45 8.77 -3.27
CA ILE A 38 -0.86 10.09 -2.78
C ILE A 38 -0.12 10.41 -1.48
N TRP A 39 -0.10 9.43 -0.56
CA TRP A 39 0.61 9.56 0.72
C TRP A 39 0.81 8.17 1.35
N SER A 40 1.72 8.13 2.31
CA SER A 40 1.89 6.97 3.18
C SER A 40 2.20 7.46 4.59
N MET A 41 1.72 6.71 5.60
CA MET A 41 1.95 7.05 6.99
C MET A 41 2.26 5.81 7.82
N PRO A 42 3.35 5.82 8.61
CA PRO A 42 3.56 4.78 9.62
C PRO A 42 2.45 4.85 10.66
N VAL A 43 2.02 3.70 11.16
CA VAL A 43 1.03 3.62 12.22
C VAL A 43 1.76 3.59 13.56
N GLN A 44 1.39 4.49 14.46
CA GLN A 44 1.96 4.52 15.81
C GLN A 44 1.26 3.56 16.75
N GLY A 45 0.01 3.22 16.45
CA GLY A 45 -0.80 2.29 17.24
C GLY A 45 -2.27 2.43 16.91
N GLN A 46 -3.08 1.46 17.34
CA GLN A 46 -4.52 1.50 17.19
C GLN A 46 -5.13 1.96 18.52
N ILE A 47 -5.57 3.21 18.58
CA ILE A 47 -6.10 3.82 19.80
C ILE A 47 -7.56 3.43 20.06
N LEU A 48 -8.26 2.92 19.06
CA LEU A 48 -9.65 2.49 19.18
C LEU A 48 -9.93 1.36 18.19
N TYR A 49 -10.45 0.23 18.68
CA TYR A 49 -10.87 -0.88 17.84
C TYR A 49 -11.87 -1.76 18.59
N ASN A 50 -12.69 -2.48 17.84
CA ASN A 50 -13.62 -3.48 18.36
C ASN A 50 -13.24 -4.86 17.84
N GLY A 51 -13.31 -5.88 18.70
CA GLY A 51 -12.99 -7.25 18.33
C GLY A 51 -11.50 -7.48 18.16
N LYS A 52 -11.14 -8.44 17.30
CA LYS A 52 -9.74 -8.76 17.02
C LYS A 52 -9.18 -7.82 15.98
N CYS A 53 -8.00 -7.28 16.25
CA CYS A 53 -7.33 -6.32 15.40
C CYS A 53 -5.86 -6.72 15.24
N GLN A 54 -5.34 -6.64 14.01
CA GLN A 54 -3.91 -6.77 13.75
C GLN A 54 -3.24 -5.43 14.00
N ALA A 55 -2.07 -5.45 14.64
CA ALA A 55 -1.26 -4.25 14.78
C ALA A 55 -0.69 -3.88 13.42
N LEU A 56 -1.10 -2.75 12.86
CA LEU A 56 -0.67 -2.33 11.53
C LEU A 56 0.66 -1.58 11.57
N SER A 57 1.43 -1.68 10.50
CA SER A 57 2.69 -0.98 10.34
C SER A 57 2.54 0.32 9.56
N GLU A 58 1.79 0.30 8.47
CA GLU A 58 1.70 1.43 7.53
C GLU A 58 0.35 1.47 6.85
N ILE A 59 -0.12 2.70 6.58
CA ILE A 59 -1.31 2.95 5.76
C ILE A 59 -0.86 3.78 4.56
N LEU A 60 -1.30 3.38 3.35
CA LEU A 60 -0.95 4.04 2.10
C LEU A 60 -2.21 4.38 1.32
N ALA A 61 -2.20 5.53 0.67
CA ALA A 61 -3.27 5.92 -0.24
C ALA A 61 -2.73 5.95 -1.66
N TYR A 62 -3.42 5.24 -2.55
CA TYR A 62 -3.09 5.16 -3.97
C TYR A 62 -4.23 5.72 -4.80
N TRP A 63 -3.86 6.43 -5.87
CA TRP A 63 -4.82 6.87 -6.87
C TRP A 63 -4.57 6.15 -8.18
N TYR A 64 -5.64 5.75 -8.85
CA TYR A 64 -5.61 5.17 -10.19
C TYR A 64 -6.68 5.87 -11.04
N PRO A 65 -6.42 6.08 -12.35
CA PRO A 65 -7.40 6.74 -13.21
C PRO A 65 -8.68 5.93 -13.39
N SER A 66 -8.62 4.62 -13.19
CA SER A 66 -9.78 3.74 -13.27
C SER A 66 -9.49 2.43 -12.55
N HIS A 67 -10.54 1.66 -12.28
CA HIS A 67 -10.37 0.31 -11.73
C HIS A 67 -9.61 -0.59 -12.72
N GLN A 68 -9.86 -0.42 -14.02
CA GLN A 68 -9.17 -1.17 -15.06
C GLN A 68 -7.66 -0.89 -15.03
N ALA A 69 -7.26 0.34 -14.76
CA ALA A 69 -5.86 0.70 -14.62
C ALA A 69 -5.20 -0.08 -13.48
N PHE A 70 -5.88 -0.18 -12.34
CA PHE A 70 -5.41 -1.01 -11.22
C PHE A 70 -5.27 -2.47 -11.63
N LEU A 71 -6.26 -3.04 -12.32
CA LEU A 71 -6.21 -4.43 -12.76
C LEU A 71 -5.09 -4.69 -13.77
N SER A 72 -4.70 -3.68 -14.55
CA SER A 72 -3.63 -3.80 -15.54
C SER A 72 -2.26 -4.09 -14.92
N MET A 73 -2.09 -3.82 -13.63
CA MET A 73 -0.81 -4.06 -12.95
C MET A 73 -0.40 -5.54 -12.95
N LYS A 74 -1.36 -6.45 -13.11
CA LYS A 74 -1.06 -7.89 -13.25
C LYS A 74 -0.17 -8.18 -14.45
N ASP A 75 -0.14 -7.28 -15.44
CA ASP A 75 0.64 -7.42 -16.66
C ASP A 75 1.97 -6.64 -16.59
N ALA A 76 2.26 -5.99 -15.47
CA ALA A 76 3.48 -5.21 -15.31
C ALA A 76 4.73 -6.10 -15.38
N PRO A 77 5.80 -5.62 -16.02
CA PRO A 77 7.04 -6.42 -16.13
C PRO A 77 7.69 -6.71 -14.78
N TYR A 78 7.36 -5.95 -13.74
CA TYR A 78 7.93 -6.11 -12.39
C TYR A 78 7.10 -6.99 -11.46
N ARG A 79 5.97 -7.53 -11.91
CA ARG A 79 5.01 -8.21 -11.04
C ARG A 79 5.60 -9.40 -10.28
N GLU A 80 6.41 -10.19 -10.94
CA GLU A 80 6.98 -11.38 -10.32
C GLU A 80 7.94 -11.03 -9.19
N VAL A 81 8.82 -10.06 -9.43
CA VAL A 81 9.76 -9.58 -8.40
C VAL A 81 9.00 -8.92 -7.26
N ASN A 82 7.99 -8.11 -7.58
CA ASN A 82 7.15 -7.46 -6.57
C ASN A 82 6.46 -8.50 -5.67
N PHE A 83 5.83 -9.50 -6.27
CA PHE A 83 5.12 -10.53 -5.51
C PHE A 83 6.07 -11.39 -4.68
N ALA A 84 7.27 -11.68 -5.18
CA ALA A 84 8.27 -12.44 -4.43
C ALA A 84 8.71 -11.68 -3.17
N ILE A 85 9.01 -10.40 -3.29
CA ILE A 85 9.39 -9.56 -2.13
C ILE A 85 8.19 -9.38 -1.20
N ARG A 86 7.01 -9.13 -1.76
CA ARG A 86 5.78 -8.94 -1.00
C ARG A 86 5.50 -10.14 -0.09
N LYS A 87 5.69 -11.36 -0.58
CA LYS A 87 5.54 -12.59 0.20
C LYS A 87 6.43 -12.62 1.43
N GLU A 88 7.64 -12.06 1.29
CA GLU A 88 8.63 -12.04 2.37
C GLU A 88 8.30 -11.01 3.44
N ILE A 89 7.77 -9.84 3.05
CA ILE A 89 7.67 -8.69 3.94
C ILE A 89 6.26 -8.37 4.43
N ILE A 90 5.21 -8.80 3.71
CA ILE A 90 3.84 -8.49 4.12
C ILE A 90 3.22 -9.70 4.78
N GLU A 91 2.91 -9.56 6.07
CA GLU A 91 2.22 -10.58 6.85
C GLU A 91 0.70 -10.48 6.66
N TYR A 92 0.21 -9.24 6.58
CA TYR A 92 -1.22 -8.98 6.51
C TYR A 92 -1.45 -7.68 5.74
N ALA A 93 -2.43 -7.69 4.85
CA ALA A 93 -2.78 -6.48 4.09
C ALA A 93 -4.26 -6.45 3.78
N ILE A 94 -4.85 -5.27 3.87
CA ILE A 94 -6.20 -5.01 3.39
C ILE A 94 -6.11 -3.88 2.39
N VAL A 95 -6.76 -4.06 1.25
CA VAL A 95 -6.87 -3.03 0.21
C VAL A 95 -8.33 -2.63 0.08
N HIS A 96 -8.61 -1.37 0.33
CA HIS A 96 -9.96 -0.81 0.21
C HIS A 96 -10.09 -0.05 -1.11
N ARG A 97 -11.11 -0.40 -1.89
CA ARG A 97 -11.48 0.40 -3.06
C ARG A 97 -12.41 1.50 -2.61
N CYS A 98 -11.96 2.76 -2.74
CA CYS A 98 -12.75 3.93 -2.38
C CYS A 98 -13.28 4.62 -3.63
N ASP A 99 -14.39 5.35 -3.50
CA ASP A 99 -15.00 6.06 -4.62
C ASP A 99 -14.19 7.33 -4.93
N GLY A 100 -13.44 7.30 -6.05
CA GLY A 100 -12.63 8.43 -6.48
C GLY A 100 -13.43 9.63 -7.00
N ARG A 101 -14.75 9.46 -7.19
CA ARG A 101 -15.63 10.58 -7.56
C ARG A 101 -15.98 11.46 -6.37
N ASN A 102 -15.75 10.94 -5.17
CA ASN A 102 -15.94 11.66 -3.92
C ASN A 102 -14.59 11.76 -3.21
N PRO A 103 -13.72 12.68 -3.65
CA PRO A 103 -12.40 12.79 -3.03
C PRO A 103 -12.54 13.19 -1.55
N PRO A 104 -11.55 12.84 -0.74
CA PRO A 104 -11.61 13.17 0.68
C PRO A 104 -11.68 14.68 0.90
N THR A 105 -12.49 15.08 1.86
CA THR A 105 -12.55 16.47 2.28
C THR A 105 -11.39 16.75 3.23
N LEU A 106 -10.56 17.70 2.87
CA LEU A 106 -9.45 18.12 3.72
C LEU A 106 -9.84 19.34 4.52
N PRO A 107 -9.41 19.44 5.79
CA PRO A 107 -9.70 20.62 6.58
C PRO A 107 -9.00 21.85 6.00
N LYS A 108 -9.67 22.98 6.05
CA LYS A 108 -9.04 24.27 5.69
C LYS A 108 -8.10 24.68 6.83
N ARG A 109 -6.97 25.19 6.44
CA ARG A 109 -5.99 25.73 7.39
C ARG A 109 -6.13 27.24 7.50
#